data_fc538f78bf2c4e692fe503ec50faf55c
#
_entry.id   fc538f78bf2c4e692fe503ec50faf55c
#
_cell.length_a   1.000
_cell.length_b   1.000
_cell.length_c   1.000
_cell.angle_alpha   90.00
_cell.angle_beta   90.00
_cell.angle_gamma   90.00
#
_symmetry.space_group_name_H-M   'P 1'
#
loop_
_entity.id
_entity.type
_entity.pdbx_description
1 polymer ?
#
loop_
_entity_poly.entity_id
_entity_poly.type
_entity_poly.pdbx_seq_one_letter_code
_entity_poly.pdbx_strand_id
1 'polypeptide(L)'
;MKNKINLLQITNLVVLFFCINFANAQNLDIDVLRNINHNRNKSLDPALKGITNSLAPVSIGTPIIMYSVGLIMKDSTVKKKAIFIGEAFLASGFITFALKKTVNRERPFVTYPDIEQATTATGPSFPSGHASLAFATATSLSMAYPKWYIIAPSFAWASAVSYSRMVLGVHYPSDVLAGAIIGSGSAYLSYKLNKWVNKKQRKKIPQLWE
;
A
#
# COMPACT_ATOMS: atom_id res chain seq x y z
N MET A 1 -14.98 -9.42 -49.22
CA MET A 1 -13.70 -8.81 -48.80
C MET A 1 -13.66 -8.83 -47.26
N LYS A 2 -12.79 -9.65 -46.65
CA LYS A 2 -12.62 -9.68 -45.18
C LYS A 2 -11.60 -8.59 -44.84
N ASN A 3 -12.06 -7.45 -44.30
CA ASN A 3 -11.17 -6.43 -43.77
C ASN A 3 -10.37 -7.02 -42.60
N LYS A 4 -9.08 -7.30 -42.80
CA LYS A 4 -8.16 -7.67 -41.71
C LYS A 4 -7.88 -6.40 -40.90
N ILE A 5 -8.32 -6.38 -39.64
CA ILE A 5 -7.97 -5.31 -38.71
C ILE A 5 -6.46 -5.35 -38.51
N ASN A 6 -5.76 -4.26 -38.83
CA ASN A 6 -4.32 -4.13 -38.66
C ASN A 6 -3.94 -3.96 -37.19
N LEU A 7 -2.76 -4.45 -36.79
CA LEU A 7 -2.24 -4.31 -35.44
C LEU A 7 -2.31 -2.85 -34.93
N LEU A 8 -2.03 -1.88 -35.80
CA LEU A 8 -2.14 -0.45 -35.49
C LEU A 8 -3.57 -0.02 -35.13
N GLN A 9 -4.58 -0.58 -35.83
CA GLN A 9 -6.00 -0.31 -35.51
C GLN A 9 -6.40 -0.90 -34.16
N ILE A 10 -5.92 -2.10 -33.83
CA ILE A 10 -6.11 -2.73 -32.52
C ILE A 10 -5.47 -1.88 -31.42
N THR A 11 -4.22 -1.44 -31.61
CA THR A 11 -3.49 -0.60 -30.66
C THR A 11 -4.24 0.71 -30.42
N ASN A 12 -4.70 1.38 -31.49
CA ASN A 12 -5.45 2.62 -31.37
C ASN A 12 -6.80 2.42 -30.64
N LEU A 13 -7.51 1.32 -30.89
CA LEU A 13 -8.74 1.00 -30.18
C LEU A 13 -8.51 0.72 -28.69
N VAL A 14 -7.42 0.02 -28.37
CA VAL A 14 -7.01 -0.24 -26.98
C VAL A 14 -6.65 1.06 -26.29
N VAL A 15 -5.85 1.93 -26.93
CA VAL A 15 -5.49 3.24 -26.38
C VAL A 15 -6.74 4.10 -26.16
N LEU A 16 -7.65 4.16 -27.14
CA LEU A 16 -8.91 4.91 -27.04
C LEU A 16 -9.81 4.37 -25.91
N PHE A 17 -9.92 3.03 -25.79
CA PHE A 17 -10.65 2.39 -24.71
C PHE A 17 -10.09 2.78 -23.34
N PHE A 18 -8.76 2.76 -23.18
CA PHE A 18 -8.12 3.21 -21.93
C PHE A 18 -8.35 4.70 -21.68
N CYS A 19 -8.20 5.59 -22.71
CA CYS A 19 -8.43 7.04 -22.55
C CYS A 19 -9.87 7.36 -22.10
N ILE A 20 -10.88 6.74 -22.68
CA ILE A 20 -12.29 6.94 -22.31
C ILE A 20 -12.55 6.48 -20.88
N ASN A 21 -11.99 5.34 -20.49
CA ASN A 21 -12.15 4.83 -19.12
C ASN A 21 -11.41 5.70 -18.08
N PHE A 22 -10.25 6.27 -18.43
CA PHE A 22 -9.55 7.21 -17.55
C PHE A 22 -10.35 8.48 -17.26
N ALA A 23 -11.01 9.06 -18.24
CA ALA A 23 -11.85 10.26 -18.06
C ALA A 23 -13.05 9.99 -17.15
N ASN A 24 -13.76 8.86 -17.36
CA ASN A 24 -14.87 8.46 -16.49
C ASN A 24 -14.40 8.08 -15.07
N ALA A 25 -13.24 7.47 -14.93
CA ALA A 25 -12.68 7.08 -13.66
C ALA A 25 -12.33 8.30 -12.77
N GLN A 26 -11.92 9.43 -13.36
CA GLN A 26 -11.64 10.65 -12.60
C GLN A 26 -12.89 11.26 -11.98
N ASN A 27 -14.02 11.28 -12.71
CA ASN A 27 -15.28 11.75 -12.18
C ASN A 27 -15.79 10.86 -11.04
N LEU A 28 -15.75 9.55 -11.22
CA LEU A 28 -16.13 8.60 -10.18
C LEU A 28 -15.23 8.74 -8.93
N ASP A 29 -13.94 8.96 -9.11
CA ASP A 29 -12.95 9.08 -8.03
C ASP A 29 -13.27 10.27 -7.11
N ILE A 30 -13.60 11.43 -7.69
CA ILE A 30 -13.98 12.61 -6.91
C ILE A 30 -15.38 12.50 -6.34
N ASP A 31 -16.35 11.91 -7.06
CA ASP A 31 -17.73 11.80 -6.59
C ASP A 31 -17.82 10.86 -5.37
N VAL A 32 -17.10 9.73 -5.39
CA VAL A 32 -16.96 8.84 -4.22
C VAL A 32 -16.30 9.57 -3.05
N LEU A 33 -15.24 10.35 -3.32
CA LEU A 33 -14.57 11.12 -2.27
C LEU A 33 -15.50 12.18 -1.66
N ARG A 34 -16.24 12.92 -2.49
CA ARG A 34 -17.23 13.91 -2.04
C ARG A 34 -18.26 13.29 -1.11
N ASN A 35 -18.81 12.15 -1.52
CA ASN A 35 -19.79 11.44 -0.69
C ASN A 35 -19.21 11.04 0.67
N ILE A 36 -17.96 10.54 0.71
CA ILE A 36 -17.30 10.15 1.93
C ILE A 36 -16.93 11.35 2.80
N ASN A 37 -16.38 12.41 2.21
CA ASN A 37 -15.85 13.57 2.96
C ASN A 37 -16.98 14.49 3.44
N HIS A 38 -18.00 14.80 2.62
CA HIS A 38 -19.10 15.68 3.00
C HIS A 38 -20.04 15.04 4.02
N ASN A 39 -20.30 13.74 3.91
CA ASN A 39 -21.22 13.03 4.80
C ASN A 39 -20.52 12.49 6.06
N ARG A 40 -19.23 12.83 6.29
CA ARG A 40 -18.51 12.34 7.46
C ARG A 40 -19.06 12.92 8.75
N ASN A 41 -19.09 12.10 9.79
CA ASN A 41 -19.33 12.62 11.14
C ASN A 41 -18.03 13.26 11.68
N LYS A 42 -17.98 14.59 11.74
CA LYS A 42 -16.80 15.36 12.19
C LYS A 42 -16.39 15.05 13.64
N SER A 43 -17.32 14.57 14.48
CA SER A 43 -16.97 14.14 15.84
C SER A 43 -16.03 12.94 15.87
N LEU A 44 -15.95 12.16 14.78
CA LEU A 44 -15.04 11.03 14.62
C LEU A 44 -13.64 11.42 14.08
N ASP A 45 -13.47 12.67 13.64
CA ASP A 45 -12.16 13.13 13.11
C ASP A 45 -10.99 12.88 14.06
N PRO A 46 -11.08 13.11 15.39
CA PRO A 46 -9.99 12.77 16.31
C PRO A 46 -9.65 11.27 16.33
N ALA A 47 -10.66 10.40 16.29
CA ALA A 47 -10.45 8.95 16.24
C ALA A 47 -9.79 8.53 14.92
N LEU A 48 -10.24 9.08 13.79
CA LEU A 48 -9.66 8.83 12.47
C LEU A 48 -8.22 9.34 12.35
N LYS A 49 -7.91 10.48 12.97
CA LYS A 49 -6.53 10.98 13.11
C LYS A 49 -5.68 10.04 13.97
N GLY A 50 -6.21 9.52 15.06
CA GLY A 50 -5.55 8.49 15.87
C GLY A 50 -5.21 7.23 15.06
N ILE A 51 -6.19 6.73 14.29
CA ILE A 51 -6.02 5.57 13.42
C ILE A 51 -4.94 5.82 12.37
N THR A 52 -4.99 6.94 11.64
CA THR A 52 -3.96 7.23 10.62
C THR A 52 -2.58 7.46 11.22
N ASN A 53 -2.49 8.09 12.41
CA ASN A 53 -1.24 8.33 13.11
C ASN A 53 -0.62 7.05 13.70
N SER A 54 -1.41 5.99 13.88
CA SER A 54 -0.90 4.67 14.29
C SER A 54 -0.02 3.99 13.23
N LEU A 55 0.00 4.52 11.98
CA LEU A 55 0.81 3.95 10.91
C LEU A 55 2.28 3.80 11.30
N ALA A 56 2.93 4.88 11.72
CA ALA A 56 4.36 4.86 12.02
C ALA A 56 4.70 3.94 13.19
N PRO A 57 4.05 4.05 14.38
CA PRO A 57 4.35 3.16 15.49
C PRO A 57 4.05 1.69 15.18
N VAL A 58 2.99 1.36 14.44
CA VAL A 58 2.68 -0.03 14.08
C VAL A 58 3.62 -0.56 13.02
N SER A 59 3.80 0.15 11.89
CA SER A 59 4.57 -0.36 10.77
C SER A 59 6.08 -0.41 11.03
N ILE A 60 6.61 0.51 11.82
CA ILE A 60 8.03 0.54 12.21
C ILE A 60 8.25 -0.29 13.48
N GLY A 61 7.36 -0.15 14.45
CA GLY A 61 7.46 -0.86 15.73
C GLY A 61 7.36 -2.37 15.58
N THR A 62 6.49 -2.88 14.72
CA THR A 62 6.31 -4.33 14.52
C THR A 62 7.62 -5.04 14.17
N PRO A 63 8.38 -4.70 13.12
CA PRO A 63 9.63 -5.39 12.81
C PRO A 63 10.70 -5.17 13.89
N ILE A 64 10.78 -4.00 14.52
CA ILE A 64 11.76 -3.71 15.57
C ILE A 64 11.49 -4.57 16.81
N ILE A 65 10.25 -4.58 17.31
CA ILE A 65 9.86 -5.37 18.49
C ILE A 65 10.06 -6.86 18.21
N MET A 66 9.63 -7.35 17.05
CA MET A 66 9.82 -8.74 16.67
C MET A 66 11.30 -9.14 16.60
N TYR A 67 12.14 -8.28 16.02
CA TYR A 67 13.57 -8.55 15.94
C TYR A 67 14.21 -8.60 17.35
N SER A 68 13.84 -7.66 18.22
CA SER A 68 14.30 -7.63 19.62
C SER A 68 13.88 -8.87 20.40
N VAL A 69 12.62 -9.31 20.25
CA VAL A 69 12.14 -10.57 20.83
C VAL A 69 12.93 -11.76 20.31
N GLY A 70 13.18 -11.81 18.98
CA GLY A 70 13.99 -12.87 18.38
C GLY A 70 15.46 -12.88 18.83
N LEU A 71 16.02 -11.72 19.23
CA LEU A 71 17.34 -11.64 19.87
C LEU A 71 17.32 -12.21 21.27
N ILE A 72 16.37 -11.79 22.10
CA ILE A 72 16.23 -12.21 23.50
C ILE A 72 15.99 -13.72 23.60
N MET A 73 15.07 -14.23 22.78
CA MET A 73 14.70 -15.65 22.73
C MET A 73 15.71 -16.51 21.95
N LYS A 74 16.74 -15.92 21.35
CA LYS A 74 17.70 -16.57 20.43
C LYS A 74 17.02 -17.32 19.28
N ASP A 75 15.82 -16.85 18.85
CA ASP A 75 15.05 -17.47 17.79
C ASP A 75 15.38 -16.83 16.43
N SER A 76 16.12 -17.57 15.62
CA SER A 76 16.48 -17.14 14.26
C SER A 76 15.30 -17.04 13.32
N THR A 77 14.22 -17.77 13.56
CA THR A 77 13.00 -17.73 12.72
C THR A 77 12.26 -16.43 12.93
N VAL A 78 12.09 -16.00 14.19
CA VAL A 78 11.46 -14.71 14.51
C VAL A 78 12.27 -13.55 13.94
N LYS A 79 13.62 -13.58 14.07
CA LYS A 79 14.51 -12.57 13.46
C LYS A 79 14.34 -12.47 11.95
N LYS A 80 14.30 -13.59 11.23
CA LYS A 80 14.11 -13.62 9.77
C LYS A 80 12.74 -13.07 9.36
N LYS A 81 11.69 -13.39 10.11
CA LYS A 81 10.35 -12.84 9.89
C LYS A 81 10.31 -11.33 10.10
N ALA A 82 10.95 -10.83 11.15
CA ALA A 82 11.06 -9.41 11.43
C ALA A 82 11.78 -8.66 10.29
N ILE A 83 12.92 -9.18 9.82
CA ILE A 83 13.67 -8.63 8.68
C ILE A 83 12.76 -8.58 7.44
N PHE A 84 12.07 -9.67 7.13
CA PHE A 84 11.14 -9.73 5.98
C PHE A 84 10.05 -8.65 6.05
N ILE A 85 9.47 -8.40 7.23
CA ILE A 85 8.45 -7.35 7.40
C ILE A 85 9.08 -5.96 7.17
N GLY A 86 10.28 -5.73 7.71
CA GLY A 86 11.02 -4.49 7.48
C GLY A 86 11.38 -4.26 6.00
N GLU A 87 11.82 -5.29 5.29
CA GLU A 87 12.11 -5.23 3.85
C GLU A 87 10.87 -4.89 3.02
N ALA A 88 9.72 -5.50 3.32
CA ALA A 88 8.46 -5.21 2.66
C ALA A 88 8.02 -3.75 2.86
N PHE A 89 8.17 -3.23 4.10
CA PHE A 89 7.92 -1.83 4.43
C PHE A 89 8.82 -0.88 3.64
N LEU A 90 10.13 -1.12 3.63
CA LEU A 90 11.11 -0.29 2.92
C LEU A 90 10.90 -0.33 1.40
N ALA A 91 10.66 -1.50 0.83
CA ALA A 91 10.38 -1.67 -0.59
C ALA A 91 9.11 -0.90 -0.99
N SER A 92 8.04 -1.01 -0.20
CA SER A 92 6.81 -0.27 -0.42
C SER A 92 7.02 1.24 -0.33
N GLY A 93 7.77 1.71 0.66
CA GLY A 93 8.12 3.13 0.82
C GLY A 93 8.90 3.67 -0.38
N PHE A 94 9.90 2.93 -0.86
CA PHE A 94 10.71 3.30 -2.01
C PHE A 94 9.88 3.39 -3.31
N ILE A 95 9.07 2.37 -3.60
CA ILE A 95 8.20 2.36 -4.79
C ILE A 95 7.19 3.51 -4.72
N THR A 96 6.56 3.71 -3.57
CA THR A 96 5.63 4.82 -3.34
C THR A 96 6.29 6.18 -3.57
N PHE A 97 7.49 6.38 -3.03
CA PHE A 97 8.24 7.62 -3.20
C PHE A 97 8.58 7.88 -4.68
N ALA A 98 9.07 6.87 -5.40
CA ALA A 98 9.36 6.98 -6.82
C ALA A 98 8.11 7.36 -7.63
N LEU A 99 6.99 6.68 -7.40
CA LEU A 99 5.72 6.97 -8.09
C LEU A 99 5.15 8.35 -7.73
N LYS A 100 5.31 8.82 -6.50
CA LYS A 100 4.93 10.20 -6.13
C LYS A 100 5.68 11.24 -6.95
N LYS A 101 6.97 11.04 -7.17
CA LYS A 101 7.81 11.95 -7.95
C LYS A 101 7.49 11.93 -9.44
N THR A 102 7.13 10.77 -9.99
CA THR A 102 6.86 10.62 -11.43
C THR A 102 5.44 11.05 -11.81
N VAL A 103 4.43 10.66 -11.02
CA VAL A 103 3.01 10.96 -11.33
C VAL A 103 2.64 12.38 -10.91
N ASN A 104 3.16 12.85 -9.78
CA ASN A 104 3.00 14.21 -9.24
C ASN A 104 1.54 14.72 -9.22
N ARG A 105 0.57 13.86 -8.87
CA ARG A 105 -0.86 14.19 -8.82
C ARG A 105 -1.14 15.18 -7.68
N GLU A 106 -1.91 16.21 -7.96
CA GLU A 106 -2.40 17.14 -6.93
C GLU A 106 -3.37 16.45 -5.96
N ARG A 107 -3.43 16.98 -4.73
CA ARG A 107 -4.35 16.46 -3.72
C ARG A 107 -5.76 16.95 -3.93
N PRO A 108 -6.78 16.17 -3.47
CA PRO A 108 -8.19 16.53 -3.66
C PRO A 108 -8.53 17.93 -3.18
N PHE A 109 -8.10 18.32 -1.99
CA PHE A 109 -8.39 19.64 -1.41
C PHE A 109 -7.71 20.82 -2.12
N VAL A 110 -6.70 20.56 -2.96
CA VAL A 110 -6.06 21.58 -3.81
C VAL A 110 -6.85 21.77 -5.09
N THR A 111 -7.24 20.68 -5.73
CA THR A 111 -7.99 20.70 -7.02
C THR A 111 -9.47 21.03 -6.81
N TYR A 112 -10.06 20.60 -5.69
CA TYR A 112 -11.48 20.73 -5.37
C TYR A 112 -11.66 21.42 -4.01
N PRO A 113 -11.91 22.75 -3.98
CA PRO A 113 -12.04 23.53 -2.74
C PRO A 113 -13.23 23.12 -1.85
N ASP A 114 -14.19 22.36 -2.39
CA ASP A 114 -15.31 21.79 -1.65
C ASP A 114 -14.90 20.59 -0.77
N ILE A 115 -13.74 19.99 -1.01
CA ILE A 115 -13.20 18.90 -0.16
C ILE A 115 -12.53 19.48 1.08
N GLU A 116 -13.08 19.18 2.23
CA GLU A 116 -12.53 19.64 3.51
C GLU A 116 -11.30 18.83 3.91
N GLN A 117 -10.16 19.51 4.00
CA GLN A 117 -8.92 18.92 4.54
C GLN A 117 -8.97 18.90 6.07
N ALA A 118 -9.24 17.73 6.65
CA ALA A 118 -9.33 17.58 8.10
C ALA A 118 -8.02 17.12 8.78
N THR A 119 -6.94 16.84 8.03
CA THR A 119 -5.62 16.48 8.55
C THR A 119 -4.51 17.02 7.68
N THR A 120 -3.31 17.17 8.24
CA THR A 120 -2.15 17.64 7.48
C THR A 120 -1.69 16.60 6.45
N ALA A 121 -1.35 17.09 5.26
CA ALA A 121 -0.78 16.28 4.20
C ALA A 121 0.06 17.16 3.27
N THR A 122 1.23 16.68 2.87
CA THR A 122 2.19 17.40 2.04
C THR A 122 2.60 16.59 0.81
N GLY A 123 3.03 17.28 -0.24
CA GLY A 123 3.49 16.68 -1.49
C GLY A 123 2.40 15.95 -2.29
N PRO A 124 2.74 15.20 -3.34
CA PRO A 124 1.81 14.59 -4.27
C PRO A 124 0.82 13.61 -3.64
N SER A 125 -0.36 13.52 -4.24
CA SER A 125 -1.42 12.63 -3.76
C SER A 125 -1.16 11.16 -4.09
N PHE A 126 -0.81 10.86 -5.35
CA PHE A 126 -0.69 9.49 -5.86
C PHE A 126 0.72 8.92 -5.73
N PRO A 127 0.83 7.65 -5.31
CA PRO A 127 -0.15 6.85 -4.59
C PRO A 127 -0.21 7.22 -3.10
N SER A 128 -1.21 6.71 -2.35
CA SER A 128 -1.28 6.95 -0.91
C SER A 128 -0.18 6.21 -0.15
N GLY A 129 0.73 6.96 0.48
CA GLY A 129 1.81 6.39 1.28
C GLY A 129 1.31 5.66 2.52
N HIS A 130 0.26 6.18 3.19
CA HIS A 130 -0.35 5.53 4.34
C HIS A 130 -0.97 4.17 3.96
N ALA A 131 -1.71 4.10 2.86
CA ALA A 131 -2.27 2.84 2.38
C ALA A 131 -1.16 1.86 1.99
N SER A 132 -0.16 2.32 1.26
CA SER A 132 0.95 1.48 0.80
C SER A 132 1.71 0.84 1.96
N LEU A 133 2.12 1.63 2.95
CA LEU A 133 2.87 1.13 4.11
C LEU A 133 2.01 0.25 5.03
N ALA A 134 0.73 0.61 5.24
CA ALA A 134 -0.19 -0.18 6.05
C ALA A 134 -0.45 -1.56 5.43
N PHE A 135 -0.72 -1.61 4.11
CA PHE A 135 -0.93 -2.88 3.41
C PHE A 135 0.35 -3.70 3.25
N ALA A 136 1.52 -3.07 3.12
CA ALA A 136 2.80 -3.78 3.16
C ALA A 136 3.01 -4.48 4.50
N THR A 137 2.73 -3.77 5.60
CA THR A 137 2.83 -4.32 6.97
C THR A 137 1.81 -5.44 7.20
N ALA A 138 0.53 -5.21 6.86
CA ALA A 138 -0.51 -6.20 7.03
C ALA A 138 -0.24 -7.48 6.22
N THR A 139 0.16 -7.33 4.95
CA THR A 139 0.43 -8.46 4.06
C THR A 139 1.67 -9.23 4.51
N SER A 140 2.77 -8.55 4.82
CA SER A 140 4.01 -9.22 5.25
C SER A 140 3.84 -9.92 6.60
N LEU A 141 3.12 -9.31 7.55
CA LEU A 141 2.81 -9.92 8.84
C LEU A 141 1.92 -11.16 8.66
N SER A 142 0.90 -11.09 7.80
CA SER A 142 0.01 -12.20 7.47
C SER A 142 0.75 -13.35 6.79
N MET A 143 1.72 -13.06 5.93
CA MET A 143 2.58 -14.07 5.29
C MET A 143 3.57 -14.70 6.28
N ALA A 144 4.09 -13.91 7.23
CA ALA A 144 4.98 -14.41 8.28
C ALA A 144 4.24 -15.28 9.31
N TYR A 145 2.98 -14.97 9.58
CA TYR A 145 2.12 -15.67 10.54
C TYR A 145 0.71 -15.90 9.94
N PRO A 146 0.52 -16.98 9.16
CA PRO A 146 -0.72 -17.24 8.43
C PRO A 146 -1.81 -17.82 9.35
N LYS A 147 -2.21 -17.04 10.35
CA LYS A 147 -3.27 -17.36 11.31
C LYS A 147 -4.38 -16.32 11.17
N TRP A 148 -5.64 -16.75 11.15
CA TRP A 148 -6.78 -15.86 10.92
C TRP A 148 -6.84 -14.70 11.91
N TYR A 149 -6.48 -14.92 13.18
CA TYR A 149 -6.42 -13.91 14.23
C TYR A 149 -5.26 -12.92 14.11
N ILE A 150 -4.33 -13.13 13.16
CA ILE A 150 -3.33 -12.15 12.72
C ILE A 150 -3.78 -11.48 11.42
N ILE A 151 -4.26 -12.27 10.46
CA ILE A 151 -4.66 -11.78 9.13
C ILE A 151 -5.80 -10.78 9.25
N ALA A 152 -6.91 -11.16 9.90
CA ALA A 152 -8.10 -10.34 9.95
C ALA A 152 -7.86 -8.97 10.62
N PRO A 153 -7.27 -8.87 11.84
CA PRO A 153 -7.02 -7.58 12.47
C PRO A 153 -5.97 -6.74 11.71
N SER A 154 -4.96 -7.37 11.07
CA SER A 154 -3.95 -6.64 10.28
C SER A 154 -4.57 -5.95 9.07
N PHE A 155 -5.40 -6.66 8.30
CA PHE A 155 -6.10 -6.07 7.16
C PHE A 155 -7.22 -5.11 7.57
N ALA A 156 -7.92 -5.36 8.68
CA ALA A 156 -8.90 -4.41 9.23
C ALA A 156 -8.22 -3.08 9.60
N TRP A 157 -7.07 -3.14 10.27
CA TRP A 157 -6.28 -1.96 10.59
C TRP A 157 -5.78 -1.23 9.32
N ALA A 158 -5.20 -1.94 8.35
CA ALA A 158 -4.72 -1.33 7.11
C ALA A 158 -5.85 -0.67 6.32
N SER A 159 -7.03 -1.30 6.30
CA SER A 159 -8.24 -0.74 5.68
C SER A 159 -8.73 0.50 6.42
N ALA A 160 -8.74 0.49 7.76
CA ALA A 160 -9.14 1.64 8.58
C ALA A 160 -8.18 2.83 8.39
N VAL A 161 -6.85 2.60 8.39
CA VAL A 161 -5.85 3.61 8.06
C VAL A 161 -6.11 4.19 6.67
N SER A 162 -6.35 3.33 5.68
CA SER A 162 -6.58 3.74 4.30
C SER A 162 -7.88 4.54 4.14
N TYR A 163 -8.97 4.06 4.74
CA TYR A 163 -10.27 4.73 4.73
C TYR A 163 -10.20 6.11 5.40
N SER A 164 -9.46 6.22 6.51
CA SER A 164 -9.29 7.51 7.21
C SER A 164 -8.69 8.59 6.30
N ARG A 165 -7.84 8.22 5.31
CA ARG A 165 -7.25 9.21 4.38
C ARG A 165 -8.27 9.80 3.42
N MET A 166 -9.28 9.06 3.03
CA MET A 166 -10.40 9.54 2.21
C MET A 166 -11.34 10.40 3.04
N VAL A 167 -11.76 9.91 4.21
CA VAL A 167 -12.65 10.66 5.12
C VAL A 167 -12.05 12.02 5.49
N LEU A 168 -10.76 12.05 5.80
CA LEU A 168 -10.03 13.28 6.14
C LEU A 168 -9.64 14.14 4.91
N GLY A 169 -10.11 13.80 3.70
CA GLY A 169 -10.04 14.63 2.49
C GLY A 169 -8.65 14.77 1.85
N VAL A 170 -7.71 13.87 2.13
CA VAL A 170 -6.31 14.05 1.69
C VAL A 170 -5.85 13.12 0.58
N HIS A 171 -6.65 12.12 0.21
CA HIS A 171 -6.40 11.19 -0.88
C HIS A 171 -7.66 10.80 -1.62
N TYR A 172 -7.57 10.60 -2.93
CA TYR A 172 -8.62 10.00 -3.73
C TYR A 172 -8.73 8.49 -3.46
N PRO A 173 -9.92 7.87 -3.69
CA PRO A 173 -10.07 6.42 -3.65
C PRO A 173 -9.04 5.65 -4.48
N SER A 174 -8.74 6.12 -5.69
CA SER A 174 -7.74 5.51 -6.58
C SER A 174 -6.31 5.56 -6.01
N ASP A 175 -5.94 6.65 -5.29
CA ASP A 175 -4.64 6.73 -4.61
C ASP A 175 -4.50 5.65 -3.52
N VAL A 176 -5.60 5.43 -2.79
CA VAL A 176 -5.68 4.44 -1.72
C VAL A 176 -5.61 3.02 -2.28
N LEU A 177 -6.37 2.74 -3.33
CA LEU A 177 -6.36 1.44 -4.00
C LEU A 177 -4.98 1.12 -4.59
N ALA A 178 -4.37 2.07 -5.29
CA ALA A 178 -3.00 1.93 -5.81
C ALA A 178 -2.00 1.69 -4.67
N GLY A 179 -2.12 2.43 -3.56
CA GLY A 179 -1.31 2.21 -2.37
C GLY A 179 -1.45 0.79 -1.83
N ALA A 180 -2.68 0.28 -1.69
CA ALA A 180 -2.93 -1.08 -1.21
C ALA A 180 -2.29 -2.15 -2.12
N ILE A 181 -2.39 -1.98 -3.45
CA ILE A 181 -1.77 -2.88 -4.43
C ILE A 181 -0.25 -2.83 -4.32
N ILE A 182 0.34 -1.63 -4.24
CA ILE A 182 1.80 -1.44 -4.12
C ILE A 182 2.31 -2.06 -2.82
N GLY A 183 1.62 -1.82 -1.70
CA GLY A 183 2.00 -2.37 -0.41
C GLY A 183 1.99 -3.89 -0.39
N SER A 184 0.87 -4.49 -0.80
CA SER A 184 0.72 -5.95 -0.87
C SER A 184 1.69 -6.57 -1.88
N GLY A 185 1.86 -5.94 -3.04
CA GLY A 185 2.81 -6.37 -4.07
C GLY A 185 4.26 -6.32 -3.59
N SER A 186 4.64 -5.28 -2.84
CA SER A 186 5.98 -5.15 -2.24
C SER A 186 6.27 -6.27 -1.25
N ALA A 187 5.30 -6.62 -0.39
CA ALA A 187 5.44 -7.73 0.54
C ALA A 187 5.61 -9.07 -0.21
N TYR A 188 4.82 -9.30 -1.25
CA TYR A 188 4.93 -10.52 -2.06
C TYR A 188 6.27 -10.60 -2.81
N LEU A 189 6.74 -9.48 -3.39
CA LEU A 189 8.03 -9.42 -4.07
C LEU A 189 9.19 -9.68 -3.10
N SER A 190 9.18 -9.04 -1.92
CA SER A 190 10.17 -9.29 -0.86
C SER A 190 10.20 -10.76 -0.44
N TYR A 191 9.04 -11.40 -0.29
CA TYR A 191 8.95 -12.83 -0.01
C TYR A 191 9.60 -13.68 -1.10
N LYS A 192 9.28 -13.40 -2.37
CA LYS A 192 9.86 -14.13 -3.52
C LYS A 192 11.38 -13.97 -3.61
N LEU A 193 11.87 -12.75 -3.39
CA LEU A 193 13.30 -12.45 -3.39
C LEU A 193 14.02 -13.20 -2.27
N ASN A 194 13.51 -13.17 -1.05
CA ASN A 194 14.07 -13.91 0.08
C ASN A 194 14.11 -15.43 -0.18
N LYS A 195 13.03 -15.98 -0.74
CA LYS A 195 13.01 -17.40 -1.12
C LYS A 195 14.05 -17.74 -2.19
N TRP A 196 14.25 -16.87 -3.18
CA TRP A 196 15.24 -17.06 -4.23
C TRP A 196 16.68 -16.99 -3.70
N VAL A 197 17.00 -15.97 -2.88
CA VAL A 197 18.32 -15.79 -2.27
C VAL A 197 18.68 -17.00 -1.37
N ASN A 198 17.74 -17.42 -0.52
CA ASN A 198 17.95 -18.57 0.36
C ASN A 198 18.18 -19.88 -0.43
N LYS A 199 17.45 -20.07 -1.55
CA LYS A 199 17.67 -21.23 -2.43
C LYS A 199 19.07 -21.22 -3.08
N LYS A 200 19.55 -20.03 -3.47
CA LYS A 200 20.88 -19.85 -4.08
C LYS A 200 22.00 -20.09 -3.07
N GLN A 201 21.81 -19.66 -1.82
CA GLN A 201 22.77 -19.91 -0.73
C GLN A 201 22.88 -21.42 -0.40
N ARG A 202 21.73 -22.13 -0.27
CA ARG A 202 21.71 -23.59 -0.04
C ARG A 202 22.42 -24.40 -1.14
N LYS A 203 22.37 -23.91 -2.40
CA LYS A 203 23.09 -24.55 -3.51
C LYS A 203 24.60 -24.30 -3.50
N LYS A 204 25.07 -23.20 -2.88
CA LYS A 204 26.49 -22.85 -2.80
C LYS A 204 27.24 -23.49 -1.62
N ILE A 205 26.53 -24.00 -0.62
CA ILE A 205 27.06 -24.58 0.59
C ILE A 205 26.43 -25.98 0.82
N PRO A 206 26.74 -26.99 -0.01
CA PRO A 206 26.16 -28.33 0.14
C PRO A 206 26.69 -29.12 1.33
N GLN A 207 27.84 -28.75 1.92
CA GLN A 207 28.63 -29.60 2.83
C GLN A 207 28.68 -29.16 4.29
N LEU A 208 27.90 -28.19 4.73
CA LEU A 208 27.93 -27.73 6.13
C LEU A 208 26.75 -28.22 6.99
N TRP A 209 25.93 -29.17 6.50
CA TRP A 209 24.74 -29.63 7.21
C TRP A 209 24.47 -31.13 7.08
N GLU A 210 25.47 -31.95 6.82
CA GLU A 210 25.45 -33.42 7.05
C GLU A 210 26.00 -33.76 8.43
#